data_59c5e370e1839ccbcf96c2d3e5171e0b
#
_entry.id   59c5e370e1839ccbcf96c2d3e5171e0b
#
_cell.length_a   1.000
_cell.length_b   1.000
_cell.length_c   1.000
_cell.angle_alpha   90.00
_cell.angle_beta   90.00
_cell.angle_gamma   90.00
#
_symmetry.space_group_name_H-M   'P 1'
#
loop_
_entity.id
_entity.type
_entity.pdbx_description
1 polymer ?
#
loop_
_entity_poly.entity_id
_entity_poly.type
_entity_poly.pdbx_seq_one_letter_code
_entity_poly.pdbx_strand_id
1 'polypeptide(L)'
;MPAGAAAPGVSRRKCLLSAPALSLPLLIPQQAWAGGQIEEPLADAVRGALSSAIANSAPPVPVFSSTEARLRYLRWLSAMSDRLYPRMRDFNTRIEFLQTAWYEATRAGLEHSLVLGLVQVESAFRKFAVSSVGARGFMQVMPFWSRLIGDGDPGKLFHMQTNLRFGCVILRHYLDIERGNLFMALGRYNGSRGKPQYPDAVFGRQKNWVFSG
;
A
#
# COMPACT_ATOMS: atom_id res chain seq x y z
N MET A 1 72.91 28.16 55.98
CA MET A 1 72.49 29.34 55.20
C MET A 1 72.95 29.14 53.76
N PRO A 2 72.28 29.37 52.70
CA PRO A 2 70.97 30.04 52.45
C PRO A 2 70.01 29.20 51.57
N ALA A 3 68.76 29.59 51.67
CA ALA A 3 67.82 30.02 50.69
C ALA A 3 67.40 29.08 49.56
N GLY A 4 66.17 28.60 49.67
CA GLY A 4 65.42 27.86 48.68
C GLY A 4 64.90 28.74 47.55
N ALA A 5 64.89 28.19 46.40
CA ALA A 5 64.18 28.76 45.24
C ALA A 5 62.99 27.91 44.87
N ALA A 6 61.82 28.50 44.85
CA ALA A 6 60.57 27.91 44.50
C ALA A 6 60.47 27.73 42.98
N ALA A 7 60.04 26.56 42.53
CA ALA A 7 59.69 26.28 41.15
C ALA A 7 58.24 26.71 40.81
N PRO A 8 57.95 27.25 39.62
CA PRO A 8 56.58 27.69 39.24
C PRO A 8 55.71 26.50 38.86
N GLY A 9 54.46 26.54 39.33
CA GLY A 9 53.46 25.53 39.06
C GLY A 9 53.00 25.48 37.61
N VAL A 10 52.94 24.27 37.06
CA VAL A 10 52.39 23.95 35.73
C VAL A 10 50.87 23.91 35.81
N SER A 11 50.25 24.89 35.21
CA SER A 11 48.79 24.96 35.02
C SER A 11 48.31 23.86 34.05
N ARG A 12 47.56 22.89 34.59
CA ARG A 12 46.87 21.88 33.76
C ARG A 12 45.64 22.50 33.12
N ARG A 13 45.75 22.95 31.84
CA ARG A 13 44.61 23.27 30.99
C ARG A 13 43.84 22.00 30.71
N LYS A 14 42.62 21.87 31.28
CA LYS A 14 41.66 20.81 30.92
C LYS A 14 41.13 21.14 29.53
N CYS A 15 41.58 20.41 28.51
CA CYS A 15 40.92 20.36 27.20
C CYS A 15 39.62 19.60 27.34
N LEU A 16 38.49 20.32 27.34
CA LEU A 16 37.16 19.73 27.12
C LEU A 16 37.04 19.35 25.67
N LEU A 17 37.20 18.08 25.36
CA LEU A 17 36.85 17.49 24.08
C LEU A 17 35.33 17.37 24.01
N SER A 18 34.69 18.34 23.34
CA SER A 18 33.28 18.25 22.95
C SER A 18 33.16 17.20 21.83
N ALA A 19 32.70 16.01 22.15
CA ALA A 19 32.31 15.02 21.16
C ALA A 19 31.03 15.49 20.46
N PRO A 20 30.95 15.49 19.13
CA PRO A 20 29.70 15.74 18.43
C PRO A 20 28.75 14.57 18.69
N ALA A 21 27.59 14.85 19.26
CA ALA A 21 26.50 13.88 19.38
C ALA A 21 26.02 13.51 17.95
N LEU A 22 26.42 12.34 17.47
CA LEU A 22 25.80 11.75 16.29
C LEU A 22 24.33 11.44 16.63
N SER A 23 23.42 12.29 16.18
CA SER A 23 22.00 12.00 16.15
C SER A 23 21.74 10.94 15.08
N LEU A 24 21.69 9.66 15.48
CA LEU A 24 21.13 8.61 14.65
C LEU A 24 19.66 8.98 14.36
N PRO A 25 19.23 8.99 13.10
CA PRO A 25 17.80 9.09 12.80
C PRO A 25 17.11 7.87 13.40
N LEU A 26 16.23 8.09 14.37
CA LEU A 26 15.29 7.08 14.84
C LEU A 26 14.48 6.62 13.61
N LEU A 27 14.81 5.47 13.08
CA LEU A 27 13.95 4.72 12.16
C LEU A 27 12.70 4.36 12.94
N ILE A 28 11.71 5.26 12.92
CA ILE A 28 10.36 4.95 13.39
C ILE A 28 9.89 3.81 12.49
N PRO A 29 9.64 2.60 13.02
CA PRO A 29 9.05 1.55 12.22
C PRO A 29 7.74 2.10 11.68
N GLN A 30 7.62 2.23 10.36
CA GLN A 30 6.33 2.47 9.73
C GLN A 30 5.46 1.28 10.10
N GLN A 31 4.62 1.48 11.11
CA GLN A 31 3.58 0.51 11.42
C GLN A 31 2.76 0.36 10.13
N ALA A 32 2.95 -0.78 9.46
CA ALA A 32 2.04 -1.21 8.43
C ALA A 32 0.68 -1.28 9.11
N TRP A 33 -0.24 -0.43 8.69
CA TRP A 33 -1.65 -0.48 9.07
C TRP A 33 -2.24 -1.73 8.42
N ALA A 34 -1.90 -2.88 8.97
CA ALA A 34 -2.21 -4.15 8.37
C ALA A 34 -3.68 -4.46 8.59
N GLY A 35 -4.36 -4.71 7.49
CA GLY A 35 -5.77 -4.97 7.38
C GLY A 35 -6.35 -5.85 8.49
N GLY A 36 -7.20 -5.26 9.32
CA GLY A 36 -8.03 -5.94 10.29
C GLY A 36 -9.41 -6.23 9.72
N GLN A 37 -9.52 -6.56 8.41
CA GLN A 37 -10.79 -6.93 7.79
C GLN A 37 -11.50 -7.97 8.65
N ILE A 38 -12.77 -7.71 8.95
CA ILE A 38 -13.61 -8.60 9.78
C ILE A 38 -14.38 -9.53 8.84
N GLU A 39 -14.37 -10.82 9.16
CA GLU A 39 -15.20 -11.80 8.44
C GLU A 39 -16.67 -11.57 8.81
N GLU A 40 -17.44 -11.10 7.82
CA GLU A 40 -18.89 -10.89 7.97
C GLU A 40 -19.66 -11.94 7.15
N PRO A 41 -20.81 -12.41 7.64
CA PRO A 41 -21.67 -13.29 6.84
C PRO A 41 -22.11 -12.58 5.56
N LEU A 42 -21.92 -13.25 4.42
CA LEU A 42 -22.39 -12.76 3.11
C LEU A 42 -23.69 -13.45 2.74
N ALA A 43 -24.68 -12.68 2.28
CA ALA A 43 -25.84 -13.26 1.62
C ALA A 43 -25.40 -14.03 0.37
N ASP A 44 -26.07 -15.14 0.05
CA ASP A 44 -25.64 -16.04 -1.03
C ASP A 44 -25.59 -15.35 -2.39
N ALA A 45 -26.50 -14.45 -2.69
CA ALA A 45 -26.47 -13.65 -3.92
C ALA A 45 -25.22 -12.76 -3.99
N VAL A 46 -24.83 -12.12 -2.88
CA VAL A 46 -23.62 -11.29 -2.80
C VAL A 46 -22.38 -12.14 -2.95
N ARG A 47 -22.33 -13.28 -2.25
CA ARG A 47 -21.24 -14.24 -2.37
C ARG A 47 -21.07 -14.72 -3.81
N GLY A 48 -22.16 -15.09 -4.49
CA GLY A 48 -22.15 -15.51 -5.88
C GLY A 48 -21.62 -14.43 -6.83
N ALA A 49 -22.06 -13.18 -6.66
CA ALA A 49 -21.59 -12.05 -7.46
C ALA A 49 -20.09 -11.79 -7.26
N LEU A 50 -19.61 -11.79 -6.02
CA LEU A 50 -18.18 -11.60 -5.70
C LEU A 50 -17.34 -12.78 -6.23
N SER A 51 -17.79 -14.02 -6.06
CA SER A 51 -17.11 -15.20 -6.59
C SER A 51 -16.99 -15.15 -8.12
N SER A 52 -18.05 -14.74 -8.82
CA SER A 52 -18.02 -14.56 -10.28
C SER A 52 -17.01 -13.48 -10.69
N ALA A 53 -16.94 -12.37 -9.95
CA ALA A 53 -15.96 -11.30 -10.20
C ALA A 53 -14.51 -11.78 -10.00
N ILE A 54 -14.28 -12.67 -9.01
CA ILE A 54 -12.97 -13.27 -8.76
C ILE A 54 -12.62 -14.32 -9.83
N ALA A 55 -13.55 -15.19 -10.18
CA ALA A 55 -13.32 -16.29 -11.14
C ALA A 55 -13.00 -15.81 -12.56
N ASN A 56 -13.48 -14.63 -12.94
CA ASN A 56 -13.17 -14.05 -14.24
C ASN A 56 -11.69 -13.63 -14.33
N SER A 57 -10.85 -14.59 -14.73
CA SER A 57 -9.38 -14.48 -14.73
C SER A 57 -8.79 -14.02 -16.06
N ALA A 58 -9.53 -13.23 -16.85
CA ALA A 58 -8.99 -12.64 -18.07
C ALA A 58 -7.65 -11.92 -17.80
N PRO A 59 -6.65 -12.06 -18.68
CA PRO A 59 -5.39 -11.36 -18.52
C PRO A 59 -5.61 -9.83 -18.49
N PRO A 60 -4.77 -9.07 -17.81
CA PRO A 60 -4.93 -7.62 -17.64
C PRO A 60 -4.57 -6.87 -18.94
N VAL A 61 -5.30 -7.11 -19.99
CA VAL A 61 -5.14 -6.42 -21.26
C VAL A 61 -6.16 -5.28 -21.34
N PRO A 62 -5.74 -4.02 -21.22
CA PRO A 62 -6.65 -2.90 -21.35
C PRO A 62 -7.22 -2.80 -22.76
N VAL A 63 -8.54 -2.67 -22.86
CA VAL A 63 -9.24 -2.36 -24.11
C VAL A 63 -9.57 -0.89 -24.13
N PHE A 64 -9.27 -0.20 -25.23
CA PHE A 64 -9.47 1.23 -25.37
C PHE A 64 -10.50 1.53 -26.46
N SER A 65 -11.40 2.48 -26.18
CA SER A 65 -12.44 2.93 -27.10
C SER A 65 -11.92 3.87 -28.20
N SER A 66 -10.75 4.47 -27.99
CA SER A 66 -10.13 5.40 -28.94
C SER A 66 -8.61 5.44 -28.82
N THR A 67 -7.95 6.00 -29.84
CA THR A 67 -6.51 6.26 -29.82
C THR A 67 -6.13 7.23 -28.69
N GLU A 68 -6.93 8.26 -28.42
CA GLU A 68 -6.71 9.22 -27.35
C GLU A 68 -6.77 8.55 -25.97
N ALA A 69 -7.72 7.63 -25.76
CA ALA A 69 -7.81 6.85 -24.52
C ALA A 69 -6.55 5.99 -24.33
N ARG A 70 -6.07 5.35 -25.41
CA ARG A 70 -4.83 4.58 -25.37
C ARG A 70 -3.61 5.46 -25.07
N LEU A 71 -3.51 6.63 -25.69
CA LEU A 71 -2.41 7.55 -25.45
C LEU A 71 -2.41 8.08 -24.03
N ARG A 72 -3.58 8.44 -23.45
CA ARG A 72 -3.70 8.81 -22.04
C ARG A 72 -3.25 7.70 -21.10
N TYR A 73 -3.65 6.47 -21.37
CA TYR A 73 -3.19 5.31 -20.62
C TYR A 73 -1.66 5.16 -20.67
N LEU A 74 -1.04 5.27 -21.85
CA LEU A 74 0.40 5.13 -22.00
C LEU A 74 1.17 6.25 -21.26
N ARG A 75 0.67 7.49 -21.31
CA ARG A 75 1.22 8.60 -20.52
C ARG A 75 1.08 8.35 -19.02
N TRP A 76 -0.09 7.87 -18.59
CA TRP A 76 -0.30 7.46 -17.20
C TRP A 76 0.67 6.36 -16.79
N LEU A 77 0.80 5.32 -17.59
CA LEU A 77 1.69 4.18 -17.30
C LEU A 77 3.16 4.63 -17.15
N SER A 78 3.64 5.50 -18.04
CA SER A 78 4.98 6.08 -17.95
C SER A 78 5.15 6.90 -16.67
N ALA A 79 4.24 7.85 -16.41
CA ALA A 79 4.32 8.72 -15.22
C ALA A 79 4.25 7.92 -13.91
N MET A 80 3.39 6.89 -13.84
CA MET A 80 3.30 6.03 -12.65
C MET A 80 4.51 5.12 -12.52
N SER A 81 5.08 4.65 -13.61
CA SER A 81 6.31 3.86 -13.60
C SER A 81 7.48 4.67 -12.98
N ASP A 82 7.63 5.94 -13.37
CA ASP A 82 8.65 6.80 -12.81
C ASP A 82 8.45 7.04 -11.30
N ARG A 83 7.20 7.31 -10.88
CA ARG A 83 6.86 7.51 -9.46
C ARG A 83 7.06 6.23 -8.63
N LEU A 84 6.85 5.06 -9.22
CA LEU A 84 6.96 3.77 -8.53
C LEU A 84 8.40 3.23 -8.51
N TYR A 85 9.29 3.72 -9.37
CA TYR A 85 10.68 3.25 -9.51
C TYR A 85 11.44 3.12 -8.18
N PRO A 86 11.36 4.07 -7.23
CA PRO A 86 12.09 3.95 -5.96
C PRO A 86 11.67 2.74 -5.10
N ARG A 87 10.45 2.22 -5.32
CA ARG A 87 9.85 1.09 -4.55
C ARG A 87 9.87 -0.23 -5.30
N MET A 88 9.87 -0.17 -6.64
CA MET A 88 9.84 -1.35 -7.52
C MET A 88 10.81 -1.12 -8.68
N ARG A 89 12.08 -1.50 -8.48
CA ARG A 89 13.17 -1.17 -9.42
C ARG A 89 13.14 -2.00 -10.69
N ASP A 90 12.70 -3.28 -10.60
CA ASP A 90 12.57 -4.12 -11.79
C ASP A 90 11.49 -3.57 -12.72
N PHE A 91 11.89 -3.30 -13.96
CA PHE A 91 11.03 -2.63 -14.95
C PHE A 91 9.83 -3.51 -15.32
N ASN A 92 10.07 -4.79 -15.61
CA ASN A 92 9.01 -5.70 -16.07
C ASN A 92 7.95 -5.91 -14.98
N THR A 93 8.38 -6.19 -13.75
CA THR A 93 7.48 -6.32 -12.59
C THR A 93 6.70 -5.03 -12.34
N ARG A 94 7.34 -3.88 -12.49
CA ARG A 94 6.69 -2.57 -12.28
C ARG A 94 5.62 -2.29 -13.33
N ILE A 95 5.90 -2.57 -14.60
CA ILE A 95 4.93 -2.42 -15.69
C ILE A 95 3.78 -3.41 -15.54
N GLU A 96 4.07 -4.68 -15.25
CA GLU A 96 3.05 -5.71 -14.99
C GLU A 96 2.12 -5.29 -13.83
N PHE A 97 2.70 -4.80 -12.73
CA PHE A 97 1.95 -4.32 -11.59
C PHE A 97 1.01 -3.15 -11.96
N LEU A 98 1.52 -2.14 -12.66
CA LEU A 98 0.73 -0.98 -13.04
C LEU A 98 -0.38 -1.33 -14.04
N GLN A 99 -0.10 -2.19 -15.01
CA GLN A 99 -1.10 -2.70 -15.95
C GLN A 99 -2.20 -3.48 -15.22
N THR A 100 -1.81 -4.35 -14.29
CA THR A 100 -2.75 -5.13 -13.49
C THR A 100 -3.59 -4.23 -12.59
N ALA A 101 -2.97 -3.27 -11.90
CA ALA A 101 -3.66 -2.32 -11.04
C ALA A 101 -4.66 -1.45 -11.83
N TRP A 102 -4.26 -0.95 -12.99
CA TRP A 102 -5.16 -0.23 -13.90
C TRP A 102 -6.37 -1.09 -14.28
N TYR A 103 -6.12 -2.30 -14.74
CA TYR A 103 -7.16 -3.20 -15.20
C TYR A 103 -8.16 -3.56 -14.09
N GLU A 104 -7.67 -3.98 -12.92
CA GLU A 104 -8.54 -4.40 -11.81
C GLU A 104 -9.28 -3.21 -11.17
N ALA A 105 -8.64 -2.04 -11.10
CA ALA A 105 -9.31 -0.80 -10.65
C ALA A 105 -10.45 -0.41 -11.62
N THR A 106 -10.19 -0.42 -12.93
CA THR A 106 -11.19 -0.13 -13.97
C THR A 106 -12.37 -1.10 -13.89
N ARG A 107 -12.11 -2.40 -13.77
CA ARG A 107 -13.16 -3.43 -13.62
C ARG A 107 -14.04 -3.20 -12.40
N ALA A 108 -13.43 -2.80 -11.29
CA ALA A 108 -14.13 -2.55 -10.04
C ALA A 108 -14.78 -1.17 -9.98
N GLY A 109 -14.64 -0.33 -11.01
CA GLY A 109 -15.12 1.05 -10.99
C GLY A 109 -14.47 1.91 -9.91
N LEU A 110 -13.17 1.69 -9.66
CA LEU A 110 -12.37 2.43 -8.69
C LEU A 110 -11.37 3.35 -9.39
N GLU A 111 -11.06 4.49 -8.76
CA GLU A 111 -10.00 5.35 -9.25
C GLU A 111 -8.63 4.69 -9.11
N HIS A 112 -7.80 4.79 -10.16
CA HIS A 112 -6.45 4.22 -10.19
C HIS A 112 -5.56 4.82 -9.10
N SER A 113 -5.66 6.13 -8.86
CA SER A 113 -4.93 6.83 -7.81
C SER A 113 -5.29 6.32 -6.42
N LEU A 114 -6.57 6.00 -6.18
CA LEU A 114 -7.05 5.41 -4.93
C LEU A 114 -6.43 4.04 -4.69
N VAL A 115 -6.47 3.17 -5.69
CA VAL A 115 -5.90 1.81 -5.58
C VAL A 115 -4.39 1.86 -5.30
N LEU A 116 -3.65 2.72 -6.01
CA LEU A 116 -2.22 2.89 -5.77
C LEU A 116 -1.92 3.48 -4.38
N GLY A 117 -2.73 4.45 -3.92
CA GLY A 117 -2.64 5.02 -2.58
C GLY A 117 -2.88 3.98 -1.49
N LEU A 118 -3.89 3.12 -1.68
CA LEU A 118 -4.22 2.02 -0.78
C LEU A 118 -3.08 0.99 -0.74
N VAL A 119 -2.57 0.53 -1.88
CA VAL A 119 -1.42 -0.40 -1.93
C VAL A 119 -0.20 0.18 -1.23
N GLN A 120 0.02 1.49 -1.37
CA GLN A 120 1.13 2.15 -0.67
C GLN A 120 0.98 2.11 0.85
N VAL A 121 -0.24 2.26 1.38
CA VAL A 121 -0.52 2.15 2.82
C VAL A 121 -0.40 0.71 3.29
N GLU A 122 -0.99 -0.23 2.56
CA GLU A 122 -1.09 -1.63 2.96
C GLU A 122 0.25 -2.37 2.96
N SER A 123 1.03 -2.22 1.93
CA SER A 123 2.23 -3.03 1.74
C SER A 123 3.49 -2.24 1.37
N ALA A 124 3.37 -0.92 1.11
CA ALA A 124 4.42 -0.15 0.45
C ALA A 124 4.90 -0.82 -0.86
N PHE A 125 3.98 -1.42 -1.61
CA PHE A 125 4.21 -2.17 -2.86
C PHE A 125 5.04 -3.45 -2.70
N ARG A 126 5.02 -4.08 -1.53
CA ARG A 126 5.71 -5.36 -1.29
C ARG A 126 4.80 -6.54 -1.61
N LYS A 127 5.18 -7.33 -2.62
CA LYS A 127 4.42 -8.49 -3.10
C LYS A 127 4.17 -9.54 -2.01
N PHE A 128 5.16 -9.80 -1.18
CA PHE A 128 5.13 -10.83 -0.15
C PHE A 128 4.92 -10.25 1.26
N ALA A 129 4.25 -9.09 1.37
CA ALA A 129 3.90 -8.53 2.66
C ALA A 129 2.94 -9.46 3.41
N VAL A 130 3.22 -9.68 4.69
CA VAL A 130 2.34 -10.40 5.62
C VAL A 130 2.21 -9.54 6.88
N SER A 131 1.00 -9.31 7.33
CA SER A 131 0.75 -8.58 8.58
C SER A 131 0.75 -9.49 9.80
N SER A 132 0.77 -8.90 10.99
CA SER A 132 0.65 -9.63 12.26
C SER A 132 -0.66 -10.42 12.39
N VAL A 133 -1.71 -10.01 11.68
CA VAL A 133 -3.02 -10.69 11.64
C VAL A 133 -3.17 -11.61 10.42
N GLY A 134 -2.11 -11.78 9.61
CA GLY A 134 -2.08 -12.72 8.50
C GLY A 134 -2.58 -12.16 7.16
N ALA A 135 -2.88 -10.86 7.03
CA ALA A 135 -3.20 -10.24 5.74
C ALA A 135 -2.03 -10.35 4.76
N ARG A 136 -2.31 -10.53 3.45
CA ARG A 136 -1.32 -10.94 2.47
C ARG A 136 -1.25 -10.05 1.23
N GLY A 137 -0.04 -9.86 0.74
CA GLY A 137 0.25 -9.29 -0.56
C GLY A 137 0.08 -7.78 -0.67
N PHE A 138 0.00 -7.28 -1.88
CA PHE A 138 -0.03 -5.86 -2.19
C PHE A 138 -1.15 -5.08 -1.50
N MET A 139 -2.37 -5.64 -1.50
CA MET A 139 -3.58 -5.02 -0.92
C MET A 139 -3.94 -5.61 0.44
N GLN A 140 -3.06 -6.40 1.07
CA GLN A 140 -3.24 -6.98 2.40
C GLN A 140 -4.62 -7.65 2.57
N VAL A 141 -4.92 -8.56 1.66
CA VAL A 141 -6.16 -9.33 1.67
C VAL A 141 -6.11 -10.40 2.77
N MET A 142 -7.17 -10.47 3.58
CA MET A 142 -7.28 -11.48 4.63
C MET A 142 -7.55 -12.88 4.04
N PRO A 143 -6.91 -13.95 4.56
CA PRO A 143 -7.05 -15.31 4.05
C PRO A 143 -8.47 -15.86 3.99
N PHE A 144 -9.37 -15.40 4.86
CA PHE A 144 -10.75 -15.87 4.86
C PHE A 144 -11.49 -15.53 3.55
N TRP A 145 -11.11 -14.43 2.87
CA TRP A 145 -11.70 -14.07 1.59
C TRP A 145 -11.47 -15.13 0.51
N SER A 146 -10.31 -15.81 0.51
CA SER A 146 -10.06 -16.90 -0.44
C SER A 146 -11.04 -18.06 -0.25
N ARG A 147 -11.48 -18.32 0.99
CA ARG A 147 -12.50 -19.34 1.30
C ARG A 147 -13.92 -18.88 0.97
N LEU A 148 -14.23 -17.59 1.21
CA LEU A 148 -15.58 -17.06 1.03
C LEU A 148 -15.96 -16.89 -0.44
N ILE A 149 -15.02 -16.36 -1.25
CA ILE A 149 -15.31 -15.93 -2.64
C ILE A 149 -14.30 -16.43 -3.68
N GLY A 150 -13.27 -17.16 -3.26
CA GLY A 150 -12.24 -17.73 -4.11
C GLY A 150 -12.32 -19.26 -4.18
N ASP A 151 -11.19 -19.87 -4.48
CA ASP A 151 -10.99 -21.31 -4.58
C ASP A 151 -10.52 -21.97 -3.27
N GLY A 152 -10.43 -21.20 -2.19
CA GLY A 152 -10.01 -21.67 -0.87
C GLY A 152 -8.52 -21.64 -0.61
N ASP A 153 -7.66 -21.35 -1.63
CA ASP A 153 -6.21 -21.33 -1.46
C ASP A 153 -5.70 -19.92 -1.09
N PRO A 154 -5.33 -19.67 0.18
CA PRO A 154 -4.80 -18.39 0.60
C PRO A 154 -3.35 -18.15 0.12
N GLY A 155 -2.64 -19.14 -0.40
CA GLY A 155 -1.33 -18.99 -1.02
C GLY A 155 -1.39 -18.16 -2.29
N LYS A 156 -2.49 -18.26 -3.02
CA LYS A 156 -2.74 -17.48 -4.25
C LYS A 156 -2.86 -15.97 -4.02
N LEU A 157 -3.08 -15.53 -2.78
CA LEU A 157 -3.04 -14.10 -2.42
C LEU A 157 -1.65 -13.46 -2.56
N PHE A 158 -0.60 -14.24 -2.81
CA PHE A 158 0.71 -13.71 -3.19
C PHE A 158 0.90 -13.55 -4.72
N HIS A 159 -0.02 -14.06 -5.54
CA HIS A 159 -0.01 -13.78 -6.96
C HIS A 159 -0.52 -12.36 -7.20
N MET A 160 0.22 -11.59 -7.99
CA MET A 160 -0.04 -10.16 -8.21
C MET A 160 -1.47 -9.91 -8.68
N GLN A 161 -1.86 -10.55 -9.79
CA GLN A 161 -3.18 -10.36 -10.36
C GLN A 161 -4.31 -10.79 -9.40
N THR A 162 -4.15 -11.95 -8.75
CA THR A 162 -5.13 -12.46 -7.78
C THR A 162 -5.30 -11.47 -6.63
N ASN A 163 -4.21 -10.99 -6.06
CA ASN A 163 -4.25 -10.07 -4.92
C ASN A 163 -4.92 -8.74 -5.25
N LEU A 164 -4.53 -8.11 -6.37
CA LEU A 164 -5.13 -6.85 -6.82
C LEU A 164 -6.61 -7.01 -7.15
N ARG A 165 -7.00 -8.15 -7.77
CA ARG A 165 -8.40 -8.47 -8.04
C ARG A 165 -9.21 -8.57 -6.76
N PHE A 166 -8.77 -9.39 -5.81
CA PHE A 166 -9.45 -9.53 -4.53
C PHE A 166 -9.60 -8.19 -3.82
N GLY A 167 -8.50 -7.44 -3.70
CA GLY A 167 -8.52 -6.14 -3.03
C GLY A 167 -9.48 -5.14 -3.68
N CYS A 168 -9.49 -5.05 -5.01
CA CYS A 168 -10.40 -4.15 -5.73
C CYS A 168 -11.87 -4.60 -5.60
N VAL A 169 -12.15 -5.90 -5.72
CA VAL A 169 -13.52 -6.45 -5.57
C VAL A 169 -14.04 -6.23 -4.16
N ILE A 170 -13.23 -6.47 -3.13
CA ILE A 170 -13.59 -6.27 -1.72
C ILE A 170 -13.83 -4.78 -1.43
N LEU A 171 -12.95 -3.90 -1.91
CA LEU A 171 -13.13 -2.45 -1.72
C LEU A 171 -14.41 -1.96 -2.42
N ARG A 172 -14.69 -2.44 -3.63
CA ARG A 172 -15.94 -2.12 -4.34
C ARG A 172 -17.16 -2.60 -3.55
N HIS A 173 -17.14 -3.82 -3.05
CA HIS A 173 -18.20 -4.37 -2.21
C HIS A 173 -18.45 -3.50 -0.97
N TYR A 174 -17.41 -3.09 -0.27
CA TYR A 174 -17.57 -2.19 0.88
C TYR A 174 -18.07 -0.80 0.49
N LEU A 175 -17.66 -0.29 -0.67
CA LEU A 175 -18.15 0.98 -1.18
C LEU A 175 -19.66 0.91 -1.52
N ASP A 176 -20.14 -0.23 -2.02
CA ASP A 176 -21.56 -0.47 -2.29
C ASP A 176 -22.37 -0.55 -0.98
N ILE A 177 -21.89 -1.30 0.02
CA ILE A 177 -22.49 -1.34 1.36
C ILE A 177 -22.60 0.06 1.98
N GLU A 178 -21.57 0.86 1.86
CA GLU A 178 -21.51 2.22 2.41
C GLU A 178 -22.12 3.27 1.47
N ARG A 179 -22.89 2.86 0.45
CA ARG A 179 -23.64 3.72 -0.49
C ARG A 179 -22.76 4.78 -1.14
N GLY A 180 -21.55 4.43 -1.51
CA GLY A 180 -20.58 5.33 -2.14
C GLY A 180 -19.74 6.14 -1.14
N ASN A 181 -19.93 6.01 0.17
CA ASN A 181 -19.11 6.70 1.17
C ASN A 181 -17.74 6.05 1.27
N LEU A 182 -16.75 6.62 0.56
CA LEU A 182 -15.41 6.09 0.47
C LEU A 182 -14.68 6.09 1.83
N PHE A 183 -14.89 7.11 2.67
CA PHE A 183 -14.29 7.16 4.01
C PHE A 183 -14.72 5.94 4.85
N MET A 184 -16.01 5.65 4.85
CA MET A 184 -16.56 4.51 5.59
C MET A 184 -16.14 3.17 4.99
N ALA A 185 -16.11 3.08 3.65
CA ALA A 185 -15.66 1.88 2.93
C ALA A 185 -14.19 1.54 3.21
N LEU A 186 -13.31 2.53 3.22
CA LEU A 186 -11.90 2.37 3.60
C LEU A 186 -11.78 1.94 5.06
N GLY A 187 -12.53 2.55 5.95
CA GLY A 187 -12.57 2.14 7.37
C GLY A 187 -13.04 0.69 7.52
N ARG A 188 -14.02 0.24 6.75
CA ARG A 188 -14.49 -1.16 6.74
C ARG A 188 -13.40 -2.09 6.16
N TYR A 189 -12.75 -1.67 5.07
CA TYR A 189 -11.64 -2.42 4.46
C TYR A 189 -10.51 -2.71 5.46
N ASN A 190 -10.18 -1.75 6.32
CA ASN A 190 -9.15 -1.91 7.36
C ASN A 190 -9.67 -2.47 8.69
N GLY A 191 -10.99 -2.67 8.86
CA GLY A 191 -11.58 -3.05 10.15
C GLY A 191 -11.65 -1.93 11.19
N SER A 192 -11.53 -0.67 10.74
CA SER A 192 -11.57 0.54 11.58
C SER A 192 -12.69 1.51 11.18
N ARG A 193 -13.85 0.96 10.80
CA ARG A 193 -14.99 1.74 10.30
C ARG A 193 -15.31 2.94 11.21
N GLY A 194 -15.42 4.11 10.60
CA GLY A 194 -15.69 5.38 11.29
C GLY A 194 -14.49 6.05 11.96
N LYS A 195 -13.31 5.41 11.95
CA LYS A 195 -12.07 6.01 12.46
C LYS A 195 -11.27 6.66 11.32
N PRO A 196 -10.74 7.90 11.50
CA PRO A 196 -10.14 8.66 10.40
C PRO A 196 -8.72 8.20 10.02
N GLN A 197 -7.99 7.57 10.92
CA GLN A 197 -6.55 7.32 10.76
C GLN A 197 -6.22 6.60 9.46
N TYR A 198 -6.95 5.53 9.14
CA TYR A 198 -6.69 4.75 7.93
C TYR A 198 -7.21 5.43 6.65
N PRO A 199 -8.46 5.90 6.58
CA PRO A 199 -8.92 6.65 5.41
C PRO A 199 -8.04 7.86 5.10
N ASP A 200 -7.64 8.64 6.11
CA ASP A 200 -6.79 9.83 5.93
C ASP A 200 -5.39 9.44 5.41
N ALA A 201 -4.84 8.33 5.89
CA ALA A 201 -3.57 7.81 5.38
C ALA A 201 -3.69 7.43 3.89
N VAL A 202 -4.78 6.76 3.49
CA VAL A 202 -5.02 6.40 2.08
C VAL A 202 -5.20 7.64 1.22
N PHE A 203 -6.03 8.60 1.63
CA PHE A 203 -6.23 9.86 0.90
C PHE A 203 -4.94 10.68 0.78
N GLY A 204 -4.13 10.69 1.85
CA GLY A 204 -2.82 11.34 1.83
C GLY A 204 -1.88 10.71 0.80
N ARG A 205 -1.88 9.37 0.68
CA ARG A 205 -1.05 8.65 -0.30
C ARG A 205 -1.62 8.73 -1.71
N GLN A 206 -2.94 8.74 -1.87
CA GLN A 206 -3.62 8.89 -3.16
C GLN A 206 -3.14 10.14 -3.92
N LYS A 207 -2.92 11.25 -3.23
CA LYS A 207 -2.43 12.51 -3.82
C LYS A 207 -1.15 12.33 -4.64
N ASN A 208 -0.29 11.39 -4.24
CA ASN A 208 0.97 11.10 -4.94
C ASN A 208 0.75 10.37 -6.28
N TRP A 209 -0.44 9.85 -6.52
CA TRP A 209 -0.76 9.01 -7.68
C TRP A 209 -1.79 9.66 -8.61
N VAL A 210 -2.24 10.86 -8.31
CA VAL A 210 -3.12 11.63 -9.21
C VAL A 210 -2.36 11.96 -10.48
N PHE A 211 -2.99 11.68 -11.63
CA PHE A 211 -2.46 11.97 -12.94
C PHE A 211 -3.33 13.04 -13.63
N SER A 212 -2.71 14.16 -13.98
CA SER A 212 -3.32 15.26 -14.73
C SER A 212 -2.63 15.30 -16.10
N GLY A 213 -3.16 14.57 -17.08
CA GLY A 213 -2.58 14.50 -18.42
C GLY A 213 -3.62 14.20 -19.48
#